data_da809eb835d589a86495d7a7f6c3d18d
#
_entry.id   da809eb835d589a86495d7a7f6c3d18d
#
_cell.length_a   1.000
_cell.length_b   1.000
_cell.length_c   1.000
_cell.angle_alpha   90.00
_cell.angle_beta   90.00
_cell.angle_gamma   90.00
#
_symmetry.space_group_name_H-M   'P 1'
#
loop_
_entity.id
_entity.type
_entity.pdbx_description
1 polymer ?
#
loop_
_entity_poly.entity_id
_entity_poly.type
_entity_poly.pdbx_seq_one_letter_code
_entity_poly.pdbx_strand_id
1 'polypeptide(L)'
;MFVTYSLDNNGVGHVFNRETLHVQEESKYQSIEISTLGILGKVLVLNNIIQLSEHDCERYHETFAHIPVSNLTTCERVLILGGGDGILAKELLKYKNVIVDMVDIDERVCELSKMYLLDLNENSFENKRLNLHHRCALDFCKKALVKNIKYDVIFADITDPHPNSPSKSLLSDSAISLYKSLLRKNGMLVSQTDNVHIAPNHVHDVKKTFGNHFETVGDFGIVAITLSSVFSFVYGSDSGMIQHRPIQVKTKWLNKTRFEFCLNILENN
;
A
#
# COMPACT_ATOMS: atom_id res chain seq x y z
N MET A 1 28.84 -5.21 -2.95
CA MET A 1 28.56 -6.56 -3.54
C MET A 1 27.31 -6.45 -4.41
N PHE A 2 27.34 -6.97 -5.65
CA PHE A 2 26.13 -7.00 -6.49
C PHE A 2 25.19 -8.10 -6.03
N VAL A 3 23.90 -7.76 -5.91
CA VAL A 3 22.82 -8.65 -5.53
C VAL A 3 21.66 -8.53 -6.50
N THR A 4 20.92 -9.62 -6.70
CA THR A 4 19.79 -9.66 -7.64
C THR A 4 18.50 -9.80 -6.84
N TYR A 5 17.53 -8.96 -7.14
CA TYR A 5 16.18 -9.02 -6.60
C TYR A 5 15.18 -9.25 -7.74
N SER A 6 14.17 -10.06 -7.48
CA SER A 6 13.07 -10.25 -8.43
C SER A 6 12.17 -9.02 -8.43
N LEU A 7 11.59 -8.70 -9.59
CA LEU A 7 10.49 -7.73 -9.68
C LEU A 7 9.15 -8.44 -9.53
N ASP A 8 9.10 -9.64 -10.08
CA ASP A 8 7.90 -10.47 -10.07
C ASP A 8 8.30 -11.95 -10.20
N ASN A 9 7.29 -12.80 -10.37
CA ASN A 9 7.48 -14.25 -10.59
C ASN A 9 7.73 -14.63 -12.06
N ASN A 10 7.79 -13.67 -12.97
CA ASN A 10 7.91 -13.91 -14.43
C ASN A 10 9.37 -13.87 -14.93
N GLY A 11 10.33 -13.85 -14.00
CA GLY A 11 11.76 -13.89 -14.32
C GLY A 11 12.37 -12.53 -14.65
N VAL A 12 11.70 -11.43 -14.32
CA VAL A 12 12.25 -10.08 -14.40
C VAL A 12 12.86 -9.72 -13.05
N GLY A 13 14.01 -9.07 -13.06
CA GLY A 13 14.69 -8.68 -11.83
C GLY A 13 15.69 -7.56 -12.04
N HIS A 14 16.13 -7.00 -10.93
CA HIS A 14 17.14 -5.95 -10.86
C HIS A 14 18.43 -6.45 -10.24
N VAL A 15 19.52 -5.83 -10.65
CA VAL A 15 20.83 -6.01 -10.03
C VAL A 15 21.26 -4.70 -9.40
N PHE A 16 21.48 -4.70 -8.10
CA PHE A 16 21.95 -3.52 -7.38
C PHE A 16 23.27 -3.79 -6.66
N ASN A 17 24.03 -2.72 -6.43
CA ASN A 17 25.17 -2.78 -5.53
C ASN A 17 24.66 -2.65 -4.09
N ARG A 18 24.77 -3.75 -3.30
CA ARG A 18 24.46 -3.73 -1.88
C ARG A 18 25.65 -3.19 -1.10
N GLU A 19 25.44 -2.05 -0.46
CA GLU A 19 26.43 -1.37 0.37
C GLU A 19 26.44 -1.96 1.79
N THR A 20 25.27 -2.15 2.36
CA THR A 20 25.10 -2.69 3.72
C THR A 20 23.95 -3.68 3.78
N LEU A 21 24.16 -4.80 4.44
CA LEU A 21 23.11 -5.70 4.92
C LEU A 21 22.87 -5.37 6.39
N HIS A 22 21.69 -4.83 6.72
CA HIS A 22 21.34 -4.50 8.11
C HIS A 22 20.80 -5.72 8.86
N VAL A 23 19.90 -6.46 8.22
CA VAL A 23 19.31 -7.68 8.75
C VAL A 23 18.79 -8.56 7.62
N GLN A 24 18.90 -9.87 7.79
CA GLN A 24 18.27 -10.88 6.92
C GLN A 24 17.86 -12.06 7.78
N GLU A 25 16.58 -12.41 7.74
CA GLU A 25 16.04 -13.52 8.53
C GLU A 25 14.76 -14.08 7.89
N GLU A 26 14.31 -15.22 8.42
CA GLU A 26 13.03 -15.83 8.05
C GLU A 26 12.01 -15.59 9.16
N SER A 27 10.84 -15.09 8.78
CA SER A 27 9.67 -15.10 9.65
C SER A 27 8.85 -16.39 9.45
N LYS A 28 7.74 -16.51 10.14
CA LYS A 28 6.77 -17.59 9.90
C LYS A 28 6.17 -17.55 8.48
N TYR A 29 6.21 -16.39 7.82
CA TYR A 29 5.47 -16.14 6.59
C TYR A 29 6.37 -15.92 5.36
N GLN A 30 7.59 -15.38 5.56
CA GLN A 30 8.44 -14.94 4.46
C GLN A 30 9.87 -14.67 4.90
N SER A 31 10.79 -14.62 3.93
CA SER A 31 12.10 -14.05 4.15
C SER A 31 12.01 -12.54 4.23
N ILE A 32 12.78 -11.92 5.13
CA ILE A 32 12.82 -10.48 5.36
C ILE A 32 14.28 -10.03 5.28
N GLU A 33 14.54 -9.03 4.44
CA GLU A 33 15.84 -8.38 4.37
C GLU A 33 15.66 -6.86 4.47
N ILE A 34 16.52 -6.19 5.24
CA ILE A 34 16.69 -4.74 5.18
C ILE A 34 18.15 -4.46 4.84
N SER A 35 18.35 -3.74 3.74
CA SER A 35 19.66 -3.43 3.19
C SER A 35 19.75 -1.96 2.76
N THR A 36 20.95 -1.46 2.50
CA THR A 36 21.20 -0.22 1.76
C THR A 36 21.72 -0.57 0.37
N LEU A 37 21.04 -0.08 -0.67
CA LEU A 37 21.30 -0.37 -2.08
C LEU A 37 21.58 0.91 -2.86
N GLY A 38 22.85 1.29 -3.07
CA GLY A 38 23.25 2.39 -3.94
C GLY A 38 22.28 3.58 -3.92
N ILE A 39 21.75 3.96 -5.09
CA ILE A 39 20.83 5.10 -5.25
C ILE A 39 19.46 4.90 -4.55
N LEU A 40 19.08 3.66 -4.26
CA LEU A 40 17.77 3.39 -3.62
C LEU A 40 17.76 3.72 -2.12
N GLY A 41 18.93 3.86 -1.50
CA GLY A 41 19.04 4.02 -0.06
C GLY A 41 18.62 2.74 0.69
N LYS A 42 17.96 2.88 1.82
CA LYS A 42 17.40 1.75 2.58
C LYS A 42 16.26 1.10 1.79
N VAL A 43 16.24 -0.24 1.80
CA VAL A 43 15.18 -1.03 1.18
C VAL A 43 14.66 -2.08 2.16
N LEU A 44 13.36 -2.37 2.06
CA LEU A 44 12.74 -3.55 2.64
C LEU A 44 12.49 -4.55 1.50
N VAL A 45 12.97 -5.76 1.70
CA VAL A 45 12.84 -6.87 0.74
C VAL A 45 12.09 -8.01 1.42
N LEU A 46 11.02 -8.49 0.79
CA LEU A 46 10.25 -9.64 1.22
C LEU A 46 10.27 -10.70 0.12
N ASN A 47 10.65 -11.93 0.45
CA ASN A 47 10.77 -13.04 -0.51
C ASN A 47 11.58 -12.67 -1.77
N ASN A 48 12.70 -11.97 -1.59
CA ASN A 48 13.59 -11.50 -2.65
C ASN A 48 12.96 -10.47 -3.62
N ILE A 49 11.85 -9.82 -3.23
CA ILE A 49 11.21 -8.72 -3.97
C ILE A 49 11.31 -7.44 -3.13
N ILE A 50 11.80 -6.36 -3.72
CA ILE A 50 11.88 -5.07 -3.03
C ILE A 50 10.46 -4.50 -2.90
N GLN A 51 10.01 -4.33 -1.66
CA GLN A 51 8.69 -3.77 -1.34
C GLN A 51 8.74 -2.25 -1.12
N LEU A 52 9.88 -1.76 -0.64
CA LEU A 52 10.08 -0.37 -0.28
C LEU A 52 11.50 0.05 -0.62
N SER A 53 11.68 1.27 -1.11
CA SER A 53 12.97 1.96 -1.11
C SER A 53 12.84 3.35 -0.52
N GLU A 54 13.89 3.82 0.14
CA GLU A 54 14.01 5.20 0.64
C GLU A 54 13.83 6.21 -0.49
N HIS A 55 14.36 5.93 -1.68
CA HIS A 55 14.28 6.80 -2.84
C HIS A 55 12.84 7.07 -3.32
N ASP A 56 11.98 6.04 -3.34
CA ASP A 56 10.61 6.15 -3.86
C ASP A 56 9.55 6.31 -2.75
N CYS A 57 9.98 6.28 -1.48
CA CYS A 57 9.14 6.21 -0.30
C CYS A 57 8.04 7.27 -0.26
N GLU A 58 8.41 8.55 -0.34
CA GLU A 58 7.43 9.64 -0.30
C GLU A 58 6.52 9.63 -1.52
N ARG A 59 7.09 9.36 -2.71
CA ARG A 59 6.31 9.30 -3.96
C ARG A 59 5.20 8.26 -3.88
N TYR A 60 5.53 7.07 -3.41
CA TYR A 60 4.58 5.97 -3.27
C TYR A 60 3.53 6.27 -2.21
N HIS A 61 3.94 6.51 -0.97
CA HIS A 61 3.02 6.59 0.16
C HIS A 61 2.19 7.87 0.19
N GLU A 62 2.76 9.02 -0.23
CA GLU A 62 1.98 10.26 -0.33
C GLU A 62 0.89 10.13 -1.42
N THR A 63 1.20 9.50 -2.56
CA THR A 63 0.22 9.26 -3.63
C THR A 63 -0.87 8.31 -3.16
N PHE A 64 -0.48 7.18 -2.59
CA PHE A 64 -1.40 6.15 -2.11
C PHE A 64 -2.32 6.67 -1.01
N ALA A 65 -1.79 7.45 -0.03
CA ALA A 65 -2.58 7.99 1.07
C ALA A 65 -3.45 9.18 0.67
N HIS A 66 -2.83 10.20 0.05
CA HIS A 66 -3.44 11.53 0.00
C HIS A 66 -4.38 11.73 -1.19
N ILE A 67 -4.17 11.05 -2.31
CA ILE A 67 -5.08 11.15 -3.47
C ILE A 67 -6.48 10.68 -3.06
N PRO A 68 -6.69 9.49 -2.49
CA PRO A 68 -8.01 9.06 -2.05
C PRO A 68 -8.60 9.92 -0.92
N VAL A 69 -7.81 10.21 0.12
CA VAL A 69 -8.29 10.95 1.28
C VAL A 69 -8.73 12.36 0.92
N SER A 70 -8.04 13.03 0.00
CA SER A 70 -8.44 14.37 -0.46
C SER A 70 -9.83 14.41 -1.14
N ASN A 71 -10.32 13.29 -1.62
CA ASN A 71 -11.61 13.16 -2.29
C ASN A 71 -12.78 12.87 -1.33
N LEU A 72 -12.51 12.66 -0.06
CA LEU A 72 -13.53 12.53 0.96
C LEU A 72 -13.89 13.89 1.57
N THR A 73 -15.16 14.06 1.94
CA THR A 73 -15.60 15.24 2.68
C THR A 73 -15.05 15.25 4.09
N THR A 74 -15.02 14.07 4.72
CA THR A 74 -14.45 13.82 6.05
C THR A 74 -13.74 12.48 6.03
N CYS A 75 -12.63 12.38 6.76
CA CYS A 75 -11.93 11.14 7.00
C CYS A 75 -11.56 11.06 8.48
N GLU A 76 -12.16 10.11 9.20
CA GLU A 76 -12.00 9.94 10.65
C GLU A 76 -11.38 8.59 10.99
N ARG A 77 -11.66 7.54 10.20
CA ARG A 77 -11.16 6.20 10.47
C ARG A 77 -10.78 5.49 9.19
N VAL A 78 -9.56 4.98 9.15
CA VAL A 78 -9.04 4.22 8.01
C VAL A 78 -8.57 2.85 8.44
N LEU A 79 -8.62 1.90 7.52
CA LEU A 79 -8.07 0.55 7.70
C LEU A 79 -6.94 0.36 6.70
N ILE A 80 -5.81 -0.13 7.17
CA ILE A 80 -4.70 -0.61 6.35
C ILE A 80 -4.64 -2.13 6.50
N LEU A 81 -4.72 -2.84 5.39
CA LEU A 81 -4.52 -4.28 5.30
C LEU A 81 -3.10 -4.50 4.78
N GLY A 82 -2.20 -5.01 5.60
CA GLY A 82 -0.76 -4.98 5.38
C GLY A 82 -0.12 -3.70 5.94
N GLY A 83 0.85 -3.16 5.22
CA GLY A 83 1.53 -1.90 5.57
C GLY A 83 2.54 -2.01 6.70
N GLY A 84 3.14 -3.19 6.88
CA GLY A 84 4.05 -3.51 8.00
C GLY A 84 5.29 -2.65 8.12
N ASP A 85 5.63 -1.82 7.13
CA ASP A 85 6.68 -0.80 7.21
C ASP A 85 6.26 0.45 8.01
N GLY A 86 4.95 0.69 8.19
CA GLY A 86 4.39 1.80 8.96
C GLY A 86 4.37 3.14 8.23
N ILE A 87 4.76 3.21 6.96
CA ILE A 87 4.91 4.50 6.24
C ILE A 87 3.56 5.01 5.74
N LEU A 88 2.69 4.12 5.22
CA LEU A 88 1.33 4.50 4.89
C LEU A 88 0.58 5.02 6.13
N ALA A 89 0.78 4.38 7.28
CA ALA A 89 0.23 4.85 8.56
C ALA A 89 0.77 6.23 8.92
N LYS A 90 2.09 6.50 8.76
CA LYS A 90 2.71 7.82 8.95
C LYS A 90 1.98 8.88 8.14
N GLU A 91 1.74 8.65 6.85
CA GLU A 91 1.08 9.60 5.96
C GLU A 91 -0.36 9.90 6.40
N LEU A 92 -1.12 8.88 6.74
CA LEU A 92 -2.51 9.01 7.20
C LEU A 92 -2.61 9.71 8.57
N LEU A 93 -1.65 9.51 9.46
CA LEU A 93 -1.59 10.15 10.77
C LEU A 93 -1.26 11.66 10.72
N LYS A 94 -0.85 12.21 9.57
CA LYS A 94 -0.74 13.66 9.35
C LYS A 94 -2.12 14.35 9.46
N TYR A 95 -3.21 13.66 9.16
CA TYR A 95 -4.57 14.17 9.37
C TYR A 95 -4.95 14.07 10.86
N LYS A 96 -5.21 15.21 11.50
CA LYS A 96 -5.32 15.32 12.97
C LYS A 96 -6.36 14.43 13.62
N ASN A 97 -7.47 14.15 12.92
CA ASN A 97 -8.61 13.42 13.47
C ASN A 97 -8.68 11.96 13.00
N VAL A 98 -7.76 11.52 12.15
CA VAL A 98 -7.77 10.17 11.60
C VAL A 98 -7.27 9.17 12.64
N ILE A 99 -8.05 8.13 12.88
CA ILE A 99 -7.66 6.91 13.58
C ILE A 99 -7.31 5.86 12.53
N VAL A 100 -6.18 5.20 12.69
CA VAL A 100 -5.69 4.16 11.78
C VAL A 100 -5.77 2.81 12.48
N ASP A 101 -6.53 1.88 11.92
CA ASP A 101 -6.39 0.46 12.23
C ASP A 101 -5.47 -0.15 11.18
N MET A 102 -4.36 -0.76 11.57
CA MET A 102 -3.41 -1.43 10.69
C MET A 102 -3.31 -2.91 11.05
N VAL A 103 -3.46 -3.77 10.05
CA VAL A 103 -3.55 -5.22 10.24
C VAL A 103 -2.50 -5.89 9.38
N ASP A 104 -1.40 -6.27 9.98
CA ASP A 104 -0.36 -7.05 9.32
C ASP A 104 -0.26 -8.43 9.96
N ILE A 105 -0.15 -9.47 9.14
CA ILE A 105 -0.04 -10.85 9.62
C ILE A 105 1.35 -11.14 10.18
N ASP A 106 2.35 -10.42 9.68
CA ASP A 106 3.76 -10.66 10.01
C ASP A 106 4.28 -9.62 11.02
N GLU A 107 4.14 -9.95 12.31
CA GLU A 107 4.65 -9.13 13.40
C GLU A 107 6.14 -8.81 13.24
N ARG A 108 6.91 -9.75 12.65
CA ARG A 108 8.35 -9.57 12.53
C ARG A 108 8.73 -8.48 11.53
N VAL A 109 7.97 -8.31 10.44
CA VAL A 109 8.14 -7.18 9.52
C VAL A 109 7.95 -5.85 10.27
N CYS A 110 6.90 -5.74 11.08
CA CYS A 110 6.65 -4.52 11.86
C CYS A 110 7.77 -4.23 12.89
N GLU A 111 8.28 -5.26 13.57
CA GLU A 111 9.38 -5.12 14.54
C GLU A 111 10.67 -4.64 13.87
N LEU A 112 11.04 -5.25 12.73
CA LEU A 112 12.23 -4.86 11.99
C LEU A 112 12.08 -3.46 11.38
N SER A 113 10.89 -3.10 10.92
CA SER A 113 10.59 -1.76 10.41
C SER A 113 10.72 -0.68 11.50
N LYS A 114 10.28 -0.96 12.72
CA LYS A 114 10.50 -0.07 13.89
C LYS A 114 11.98 0.13 14.19
N MET A 115 12.80 -0.91 14.02
CA MET A 115 14.23 -0.85 14.34
C MET A 115 15.07 -0.19 13.25
N TYR A 116 14.82 -0.51 11.99
CA TYR A 116 15.71 -0.18 10.89
C TYR A 116 15.17 0.89 9.93
N LEU A 117 13.84 1.11 9.88
CA LEU A 117 13.19 2.07 8.98
C LEU A 117 12.62 3.29 9.73
N LEU A 118 13.15 3.58 10.93
CA LEU A 118 12.70 4.65 11.79
C LEU A 118 12.69 6.03 11.09
N ASP A 119 13.70 6.29 10.28
CA ASP A 119 13.83 7.54 9.53
C ASP A 119 12.72 7.71 8.48
N LEU A 120 12.17 6.60 7.99
CA LEU A 120 11.14 6.57 6.95
C LEU A 120 9.73 6.59 7.54
N ASN A 121 9.48 5.80 8.58
CA ASN A 121 8.16 5.71 9.22
C ASN A 121 7.93 6.76 10.33
N GLU A 122 8.97 7.54 10.68
CA GLU A 122 8.92 8.66 11.63
C GLU A 122 8.21 8.29 12.96
N ASN A 123 8.49 7.10 13.51
CA ASN A 123 7.84 6.57 14.72
C ASN A 123 6.30 6.45 14.63
N SER A 124 5.74 6.22 13.45
CA SER A 124 4.29 6.06 13.29
C SER A 124 3.68 5.02 14.22
N PHE A 125 4.42 3.96 14.52
CA PHE A 125 4.00 2.89 15.43
C PHE A 125 3.75 3.32 16.88
N GLU A 126 4.38 4.41 17.32
CA GLU A 126 4.21 4.97 18.67
C GLU A 126 3.04 5.97 18.76
N ASN A 127 2.37 6.25 17.64
CA ASN A 127 1.26 7.19 17.62
C ASN A 127 0.02 6.58 18.25
N LYS A 128 -0.57 7.25 19.24
CA LYS A 128 -1.75 6.80 19.99
C LYS A 128 -3.01 6.60 19.12
N ARG A 129 -3.02 7.12 17.89
CA ARG A 129 -4.11 6.96 16.93
C ARG A 129 -3.89 5.79 15.96
N LEU A 130 -2.77 5.08 16.06
CA LEU A 130 -2.52 3.83 15.36
C LEU A 130 -2.88 2.64 16.25
N ASN A 131 -3.81 1.82 15.80
CA ASN A 131 -4.13 0.52 16.40
C ASN A 131 -3.52 -0.57 15.52
N LEU A 132 -2.39 -1.13 15.96
CA LEU A 132 -1.71 -2.21 15.24
C LEU A 132 -2.25 -3.58 15.68
N HIS A 133 -2.53 -4.45 14.71
CA HIS A 133 -3.07 -5.79 14.93
C HIS A 133 -2.28 -6.84 14.14
N HIS A 134 -1.64 -7.78 14.82
CA HIS A 134 -0.93 -8.91 14.21
C HIS A 134 -1.88 -10.10 14.05
N ARG A 135 -2.55 -10.19 12.89
CA ARG A 135 -3.51 -11.26 12.56
C ARG A 135 -3.89 -11.29 11.09
N CYS A 136 -4.61 -12.34 10.70
CA CYS A 136 -5.19 -12.43 9.38
C CYS A 136 -6.16 -11.26 9.12
N ALA A 137 -5.98 -10.56 8.00
CA ALA A 137 -6.78 -9.41 7.59
C ALA A 137 -8.27 -9.76 7.43
N LEU A 138 -8.61 -10.90 6.80
CA LEU A 138 -10.01 -11.32 6.62
C LEU A 138 -10.68 -11.61 7.96
N ASP A 139 -9.99 -12.23 8.91
CA ASP A 139 -10.54 -12.51 10.23
C ASP A 139 -10.74 -11.22 11.05
N PHE A 140 -9.85 -10.25 10.89
CA PHE A 140 -10.04 -8.92 11.47
C PHE A 140 -11.28 -8.24 10.89
N CYS A 141 -11.42 -8.23 9.55
CA CYS A 141 -12.55 -7.62 8.87
C CYS A 141 -13.90 -8.26 9.26
N LYS A 142 -13.97 -9.59 9.34
CA LYS A 142 -15.18 -10.28 9.83
C LYS A 142 -15.56 -9.85 11.26
N LYS A 143 -14.57 -9.74 12.15
CA LYS A 143 -14.80 -9.26 13.53
C LYS A 143 -15.21 -7.78 13.57
N ALA A 144 -14.61 -6.93 12.71
CA ALA A 144 -14.98 -5.53 12.59
C ALA A 144 -16.44 -5.38 12.12
N LEU A 145 -16.87 -6.22 11.14
CA LEU A 145 -18.26 -6.24 10.67
C LEU A 145 -19.25 -6.59 11.78
N VAL A 146 -18.97 -7.63 12.56
CA VAL A 146 -19.81 -8.04 13.71
C VAL A 146 -19.91 -6.91 14.75
N LYS A 147 -18.83 -6.15 14.94
CA LYS A 147 -18.79 -4.99 15.85
C LYS A 147 -19.37 -3.71 15.26
N ASN A 148 -19.87 -3.76 14.02
CA ASN A 148 -20.37 -2.61 13.25
C ASN A 148 -19.35 -1.46 13.14
N ILE A 149 -18.05 -1.79 13.04
CA ILE A 149 -16.99 -0.82 12.80
C ILE A 149 -16.98 -0.48 11.31
N LYS A 150 -16.91 0.82 10.99
CA LYS A 150 -16.93 1.34 9.62
C LYS A 150 -15.73 2.24 9.38
N TYR A 151 -15.28 2.26 8.11
CA TYR A 151 -14.11 3.01 7.65
C TYR A 151 -14.47 3.97 6.53
N ASP A 152 -13.78 5.09 6.48
CA ASP A 152 -13.89 6.07 5.40
C ASP A 152 -13.06 5.61 4.19
N VAL A 153 -11.89 5.03 4.45
CA VAL A 153 -11.05 4.39 3.42
C VAL A 153 -10.51 3.08 3.97
N ILE A 154 -10.46 2.08 3.10
CA ILE A 154 -9.71 0.85 3.33
C ILE A 154 -8.58 0.81 2.30
N PHE A 155 -7.35 0.69 2.76
CA PHE A 155 -6.16 0.52 1.95
C PHE A 155 -5.72 -0.95 1.97
N ALA A 156 -5.63 -1.58 0.80
CA ALA A 156 -5.01 -2.87 0.66
C ALA A 156 -3.54 -2.66 0.22
N ASP A 157 -2.66 -2.60 1.22
CA ASP A 157 -1.22 -2.43 1.10
C ASP A 157 -0.54 -3.77 1.37
N ILE A 158 -0.84 -4.72 0.51
CA ILE A 158 -0.47 -6.13 0.64
C ILE A 158 0.59 -6.50 -0.40
N THR A 159 1.49 -7.42 -0.06
CA THR A 159 2.44 -7.98 -1.02
C THR A 159 1.73 -8.63 -2.19
N ASP A 160 2.36 -8.58 -3.37
CA ASP A 160 1.80 -9.17 -4.59
C ASP A 160 1.40 -10.63 -4.41
N PRO A 161 0.25 -11.04 -5.00
CA PRO A 161 -0.26 -12.38 -4.79
C PRO A 161 0.61 -13.42 -5.52
N HIS A 162 1.34 -14.20 -4.76
CA HIS A 162 2.01 -15.41 -5.24
C HIS A 162 1.07 -16.62 -5.17
N PRO A 163 1.30 -17.68 -5.95
CA PRO A 163 0.47 -18.89 -5.88
C PRO A 163 0.31 -19.47 -4.47
N ASN A 164 1.30 -19.31 -3.62
CA ASN A 164 1.33 -19.82 -2.24
C ASN A 164 1.25 -18.69 -1.19
N SER A 165 0.99 -17.44 -1.60
CA SER A 165 0.92 -16.31 -0.68
C SER A 165 -0.45 -16.22 -0.01
N PRO A 166 -0.51 -15.88 1.29
CA PRO A 166 -1.74 -15.52 1.98
C PRO A 166 -2.47 -14.34 1.32
N SER A 167 -1.75 -13.46 0.61
CA SER A 167 -2.29 -12.27 -0.06
C SER A 167 -3.26 -12.60 -1.20
N LYS A 168 -3.11 -13.75 -1.86
CA LYS A 168 -3.99 -14.14 -2.99
C LYS A 168 -5.48 -14.09 -2.67
N SER A 169 -5.88 -14.43 -1.45
CA SER A 169 -7.28 -14.40 -1.02
C SER A 169 -7.79 -13.00 -0.67
N LEU A 170 -6.88 -12.04 -0.45
CA LEU A 170 -7.22 -10.70 0.04
C LEU A 170 -7.83 -9.79 -1.03
N LEU A 171 -7.68 -10.12 -2.32
CA LEU A 171 -8.32 -9.41 -3.44
C LEU A 171 -9.37 -10.28 -4.16
N SER A 172 -9.82 -11.38 -3.52
CA SER A 172 -10.91 -12.20 -4.05
C SER A 172 -12.24 -11.44 -4.02
N ASP A 173 -13.20 -11.86 -4.85
CA ASP A 173 -14.55 -11.29 -4.91
C ASP A 173 -15.22 -11.24 -3.51
N SER A 174 -15.10 -12.32 -2.73
CA SER A 174 -15.63 -12.37 -1.37
C SER A 174 -14.92 -11.43 -0.40
N ALA A 175 -13.63 -11.18 -0.58
CA ALA A 175 -12.88 -10.23 0.24
C ALA A 175 -13.31 -8.80 -0.08
N ILE A 176 -13.43 -8.44 -1.37
CA ILE A 176 -13.89 -7.11 -1.80
C ILE A 176 -15.31 -6.84 -1.30
N SER A 177 -16.22 -7.83 -1.38
CA SER A 177 -17.56 -7.73 -0.80
C SER A 177 -17.53 -7.45 0.70
N LEU A 178 -16.66 -8.15 1.44
CA LEU A 178 -16.47 -7.93 2.88
C LEU A 178 -15.94 -6.52 3.17
N TYR A 179 -14.94 -6.06 2.42
CA TYR A 179 -14.38 -4.70 2.59
C TYR A 179 -15.42 -3.63 2.27
N LYS A 180 -16.18 -3.77 1.17
CA LYS A 180 -17.29 -2.87 0.85
C LYS A 180 -18.29 -2.78 2.00
N SER A 181 -18.62 -3.91 2.63
CA SER A 181 -19.52 -3.96 3.79
C SER A 181 -18.99 -3.21 5.02
N LEU A 182 -17.68 -2.95 5.10
CA LEU A 182 -17.04 -2.17 6.15
C LEU A 182 -16.90 -0.69 5.84
N LEU A 183 -17.15 -0.26 4.60
CA LEU A 183 -17.08 1.14 4.25
C LEU A 183 -18.28 1.92 4.79
N ARG A 184 -18.05 3.17 5.17
CA ARG A 184 -19.09 4.17 5.37
C ARG A 184 -19.71 4.56 4.02
N LYS A 185 -20.86 5.21 4.07
CA LYS A 185 -21.42 5.84 2.86
C LYS A 185 -20.39 6.80 2.25
N ASN A 186 -20.18 6.70 0.95
CA ASN A 186 -19.15 7.43 0.18
C ASN A 186 -17.70 7.08 0.57
N GLY A 187 -17.50 5.99 1.28
CA GLY A 187 -16.15 5.46 1.55
C GLY A 187 -15.52 4.84 0.30
N MET A 188 -14.23 4.57 0.39
CA MET A 188 -13.43 4.10 -0.75
C MET A 188 -12.57 2.90 -0.36
N LEU A 189 -12.48 1.91 -1.24
CA LEU A 189 -11.46 0.86 -1.19
C LEU A 189 -10.35 1.23 -2.18
N VAL A 190 -9.11 1.20 -1.75
CA VAL A 190 -7.95 1.45 -2.60
C VAL A 190 -6.96 0.32 -2.42
N SER A 191 -6.47 -0.25 -3.51
CA SER A 191 -5.45 -1.29 -3.50
C SER A 191 -4.22 -0.85 -4.28
N GLN A 192 -3.05 -1.08 -3.74
CA GLN A 192 -1.90 -1.24 -4.58
C GLN A 192 -2.14 -2.44 -5.50
N THR A 193 -1.61 -2.39 -6.70
CA THR A 193 -1.77 -3.51 -7.65
C THR A 193 -0.42 -4.01 -8.14
N ASP A 194 0.07 -3.45 -9.24
CA ASP A 194 1.34 -3.89 -9.81
C ASP A 194 1.83 -2.89 -10.87
N ASN A 195 2.99 -3.21 -11.43
CA ASN A 195 3.52 -2.54 -12.60
C ASN A 195 2.68 -2.87 -13.84
N VAL A 196 2.12 -1.85 -14.47
CA VAL A 196 1.16 -2.02 -15.58
C VAL A 196 1.78 -2.66 -16.84
N HIS A 197 3.10 -2.62 -16.99
CA HIS A 197 3.80 -3.21 -18.13
C HIS A 197 4.29 -4.64 -17.85
N ILE A 198 4.57 -4.96 -16.59
CA ILE A 198 5.07 -6.28 -16.18
C ILE A 198 3.91 -7.24 -15.89
N ALA A 199 2.89 -6.75 -15.19
CA ALA A 199 1.74 -7.55 -14.77
C ALA A 199 0.38 -6.94 -15.18
N PRO A 200 0.14 -6.60 -16.47
CA PRO A 200 -1.09 -5.94 -16.92
C PRO A 200 -2.35 -6.75 -16.62
N ASN A 201 -2.26 -8.07 -16.69
CA ASN A 201 -3.39 -8.96 -16.40
C ASN A 201 -3.81 -8.86 -14.92
N HIS A 202 -2.86 -8.72 -14.00
CA HIS A 202 -3.18 -8.58 -12.58
C HIS A 202 -3.93 -7.27 -12.32
N VAL A 203 -3.46 -6.15 -12.87
CA VAL A 203 -4.15 -4.85 -12.78
C VAL A 203 -5.57 -4.94 -13.34
N HIS A 204 -5.72 -5.58 -14.52
CA HIS A 204 -7.03 -5.79 -15.14
C HIS A 204 -7.96 -6.63 -14.26
N ASP A 205 -7.49 -7.73 -13.70
CA ASP A 205 -8.29 -8.63 -12.86
C ASP A 205 -8.75 -7.95 -11.56
N VAL A 206 -7.89 -7.13 -10.96
CA VAL A 206 -8.27 -6.31 -9.79
C VAL A 206 -9.37 -5.31 -10.17
N LYS A 207 -9.20 -4.56 -11.27
CA LYS A 207 -10.24 -3.61 -11.76
C LYS A 207 -11.56 -4.33 -12.02
N LYS A 208 -11.53 -5.49 -12.66
CA LYS A 208 -12.72 -6.30 -12.92
C LYS A 208 -13.40 -6.76 -11.63
N THR A 209 -12.62 -7.24 -10.65
CA THR A 209 -13.18 -7.68 -9.36
C THR A 209 -13.82 -6.51 -8.60
N PHE A 210 -13.17 -5.34 -8.60
CA PHE A 210 -13.76 -4.12 -8.03
C PHE A 210 -15.07 -3.72 -8.73
N GLY A 211 -15.12 -3.85 -10.08
CA GLY A 211 -16.31 -3.55 -10.89
C GLY A 211 -17.55 -4.41 -10.56
N ASN A 212 -17.37 -5.61 -9.97
CA ASN A 212 -18.48 -6.39 -9.46
C ASN A 212 -19.16 -5.79 -8.23
N HIS A 213 -18.47 -4.86 -7.54
CA HIS A 213 -18.91 -4.37 -6.24
C HIS A 213 -19.14 -2.86 -6.18
N PHE A 214 -18.43 -2.05 -6.96
CA PHE A 214 -18.49 -0.59 -6.90
C PHE A 214 -19.09 0.00 -8.18
N GLU A 215 -19.84 1.10 -8.03
CA GLU A 215 -20.41 1.84 -9.17
C GLU A 215 -19.32 2.51 -10.01
N THR A 216 -18.23 2.91 -9.35
CA THR A 216 -17.07 3.55 -10.00
C THR A 216 -15.81 2.79 -9.66
N VAL A 217 -15.05 2.41 -10.68
CA VAL A 217 -13.70 1.87 -10.56
C VAL A 217 -12.77 2.71 -11.41
N GLY A 218 -11.69 3.14 -10.81
CA GLY A 218 -10.64 3.89 -11.51
C GLY A 218 -9.27 3.51 -10.97
N ASP A 219 -8.27 4.11 -11.55
CA ASP A 219 -6.88 3.94 -11.13
C ASP A 219 -6.13 5.27 -11.19
N PHE A 220 -5.01 5.30 -10.53
CA PHE A 220 -3.99 6.33 -10.59
C PHE A 220 -2.62 5.68 -10.39
N GLY A 221 -1.56 6.35 -10.80
CA GLY A 221 -0.26 5.69 -10.79
C GLY A 221 0.91 6.61 -10.50
N ILE A 222 2.07 5.98 -10.33
CA ILE A 222 3.36 6.65 -10.16
C ILE A 222 4.41 6.02 -11.07
N VAL A 223 5.48 6.75 -11.30
CA VAL A 223 6.74 6.18 -11.81
C VAL A 223 7.68 5.97 -10.64
N ALA A 224 8.12 4.75 -10.41
CA ALA A 224 9.07 4.41 -9.36
C ALA A 224 10.22 3.58 -9.91
N ILE A 225 11.46 3.95 -9.56
CA ILE A 225 12.67 3.25 -10.01
C ILE A 225 12.68 1.83 -9.44
N THR A 226 12.33 1.70 -8.17
CA THR A 226 12.26 0.41 -7.47
C THR A 226 11.32 -0.58 -8.14
N LEU A 227 10.23 -0.07 -8.73
CA LEU A 227 9.18 -0.86 -9.36
C LEU A 227 9.31 -0.90 -10.89
N SER A 228 10.41 -0.40 -11.42
CA SER A 228 10.86 -0.46 -12.83
C SER A 228 10.05 0.30 -13.85
N SER A 229 8.93 0.91 -13.53
CA SER A 229 8.11 1.67 -14.49
C SER A 229 6.92 2.30 -13.79
N VAL A 230 5.77 2.30 -14.48
CA VAL A 230 4.50 2.81 -13.97
C VAL A 230 3.86 1.76 -13.07
N PHE A 231 3.62 2.15 -11.83
CA PHE A 231 2.95 1.34 -10.83
C PHE A 231 1.53 1.89 -10.58
N SER A 232 0.56 1.01 -10.47
CA SER A 232 -0.85 1.35 -10.41
C SER A 232 -1.45 1.14 -9.02
N PHE A 233 -2.36 2.03 -8.67
CA PHE A 233 -3.29 1.90 -7.56
C PHE A 233 -4.71 1.88 -8.12
N VAL A 234 -5.49 0.86 -7.78
CA VAL A 234 -6.88 0.74 -8.20
C VAL A 234 -7.79 1.13 -7.05
N TYR A 235 -8.85 1.90 -7.33
CA TYR A 235 -9.85 2.25 -6.33
C TYR A 235 -11.27 1.89 -6.78
N GLY A 236 -12.12 1.59 -5.79
CA GLY A 236 -13.55 1.43 -5.95
C GLY A 236 -14.33 2.37 -5.04
N SER A 237 -15.33 3.05 -5.59
CA SER A 237 -16.17 4.02 -4.88
C SER A 237 -17.60 4.02 -5.43
N ASP A 238 -18.59 4.32 -4.57
CA ASP A 238 -19.96 4.59 -4.99
C ASP A 238 -20.25 6.12 -5.01
N SER A 239 -19.22 6.97 -4.88
CA SER A 239 -19.33 8.44 -4.88
C SER A 239 -18.71 9.13 -6.10
N GLY A 240 -18.36 8.36 -7.11
CA GLY A 240 -17.81 8.85 -8.37
C GLY A 240 -16.29 8.81 -8.46
N MET A 241 -15.77 9.33 -9.56
CA MET A 241 -14.33 9.31 -9.89
C MET A 241 -13.53 10.23 -8.97
N ILE A 242 -12.32 9.81 -8.64
CA ILE A 242 -11.31 10.67 -8.00
C ILE A 242 -10.99 11.84 -8.95
N GLN A 243 -10.96 13.03 -8.39
CA GLN A 243 -10.60 14.26 -9.07
C GLN A 243 -9.49 14.98 -8.30
N HIS A 244 -8.76 15.87 -8.97
CA HIS A 244 -7.83 16.72 -8.26
C HIS A 244 -8.53 17.55 -7.20
N ARG A 245 -8.11 17.38 -5.93
CA ARG A 245 -8.53 18.21 -4.79
C ARG A 245 -7.33 18.63 -3.97
N PRO A 246 -7.35 19.79 -3.31
CA PRO A 246 -6.24 20.23 -2.47
C PRO A 246 -5.96 19.25 -1.33
N ILE A 247 -4.70 18.89 -1.18
CA ILE A 247 -4.24 18.07 -0.05
C ILE A 247 -4.16 18.96 1.18
N GLN A 248 -4.74 18.52 2.29
CA GLN A 248 -4.89 19.30 3.52
C GLN A 248 -3.72 19.15 4.50
N VAL A 249 -2.71 18.38 4.14
CA VAL A 249 -1.53 18.10 4.98
C VAL A 249 -0.26 18.44 4.23
N LYS A 250 0.85 18.60 4.97
CA LYS A 250 2.15 18.85 4.36
C LYS A 250 2.69 17.59 3.72
N THR A 251 3.08 17.71 2.46
CA THR A 251 3.71 16.66 1.65
C THR A 251 5.12 17.07 1.26
N LYS A 252 6.01 16.09 1.06
CA LYS A 252 7.39 16.30 0.59
C LYS A 252 7.47 16.21 -0.93
N TRP A 253 6.73 15.27 -1.51
CA TRP A 253 6.75 14.99 -2.94
C TRP A 253 5.46 15.41 -3.66
N LEU A 254 4.27 15.02 -3.17
CA LEU A 254 3.00 15.21 -3.85
C LEU A 254 2.55 16.68 -3.80
N ASN A 255 2.44 17.31 -4.96
CA ASN A 255 1.88 18.66 -5.14
C ASN A 255 0.80 18.63 -6.21
N LYS A 256 0.18 19.78 -6.54
CA LYS A 256 -0.89 19.86 -7.54
C LYS A 256 -0.50 19.23 -8.87
N THR A 257 0.64 19.62 -9.45
CA THR A 257 1.09 19.12 -10.76
C THR A 257 1.33 17.61 -10.74
N ARG A 258 1.95 17.10 -9.67
CA ARG A 258 2.20 15.66 -9.52
C ARG A 258 0.92 14.88 -9.26
N PHE A 259 -0.03 15.46 -8.55
CA PHE A 259 -1.35 14.87 -8.36
C PHE A 259 -2.06 14.68 -9.73
N GLU A 260 -2.12 15.74 -10.54
CA GLU A 260 -2.68 15.68 -11.90
C GLU A 260 -1.94 14.65 -12.77
N PHE A 261 -0.60 14.62 -12.69
CA PHE A 261 0.21 13.60 -13.37
C PHE A 261 -0.17 12.18 -12.93
N CYS A 262 -0.30 11.92 -11.62
CA CYS A 262 -0.67 10.60 -11.10
C CYS A 262 -2.05 10.14 -11.56
N LEU A 263 -3.01 11.04 -11.73
CA LEU A 263 -4.34 10.69 -12.25
C LEU A 263 -4.31 10.32 -13.74
N ASN A 264 -3.45 10.97 -14.52
CA ASN A 264 -3.47 10.86 -15.98
C ASN A 264 -2.41 9.90 -16.56
N ILE A 265 -1.46 9.43 -15.75
CA ILE A 265 -0.35 8.60 -16.24
C ILE A 265 -0.80 7.27 -16.84
N LEU A 266 -1.97 6.77 -16.43
CA LEU A 266 -2.52 5.49 -16.89
C LEU A 266 -3.50 5.64 -18.06
N GLU A 267 -3.93 6.87 -18.40
CA GLU A 267 -4.89 7.09 -19.49
C GLU A 267 -4.30 6.84 -20.90
N ASN A 268 -2.97 6.82 -21.00
CA ASN A 268 -2.25 6.68 -22.28
C ASN A 268 -1.45 5.37 -22.40
N ASN A 269 -1.72 4.39 -21.52
CA ASN A 269 -1.04 3.09 -21.52
C ASN A 269 -1.98 1.94 -21.81
#